data_ce15746282f038934be62be3d57a4d88
#
_entry.id   ce15746282f038934be62be3d57a4d88
#
_cell.length_a   1.000
_cell.length_b   1.000
_cell.length_c   1.000
_cell.angle_alpha   90.00
_cell.angle_beta   90.00
_cell.angle_gamma   90.00
#
_symmetry.space_group_name_H-M   'P 1'
#
loop_
_entity.id
_entity.type
_entity.pdbx_description
1 polymer ?
#
loop_
_entity_poly.entity_id
_entity_poly.type
_entity_poly.pdbx_seq_one_letter_code
_entity_poly.pdbx_strand_id
1 'polypeptide(L)'
;MKEGDIAIASLRQADGTIKDRPVLLLRRMPPFQDFLVCGISTQLQQSAPELDETITPNDPDFRTSGLKAPSLIRIGFLAVLPRSHFRGRIGAISSVRLDRLMSRLSEFLRPKKV
;
A
#
# COMPACT_ATOMS: atom_id res chain seq x y z
N MET A 1 -7.53 -0.42 12.71
CA MET A 1 -6.59 -0.26 11.57
C MET A 1 -6.05 1.16 11.58
N LYS A 2 -4.77 1.30 11.31
CA LYS A 2 -4.08 2.59 11.33
C LYS A 2 -3.06 2.66 10.20
N GLU A 3 -2.48 3.83 10.00
CA GLU A 3 -1.44 4.06 9.00
C GLU A 3 -0.28 3.07 9.18
N GLY A 4 0.16 2.47 8.08
CA GLY A 4 1.19 1.44 8.07
C GLY A 4 0.67 0.02 8.20
N ASP A 5 -0.60 -0.17 8.54
CA ASP A 5 -1.20 -1.50 8.56
C ASP A 5 -1.35 -2.05 7.15
N ILE A 6 -1.24 -3.36 7.04
CA ILE A 6 -1.58 -4.10 5.83
C ILE A 6 -2.87 -4.87 6.11
N ALA A 7 -3.82 -4.73 5.22
CA ALA A 7 -5.13 -5.35 5.33
C ALA A 7 -5.53 -5.97 4.00
N ILE A 8 -6.45 -6.92 4.06
CA ILE A 8 -7.08 -7.48 2.85
C ILE A 8 -8.30 -6.64 2.53
N ALA A 9 -8.41 -6.18 1.30
CA ALA A 9 -9.52 -5.35 0.86
C ALA A 9 -9.99 -5.77 -0.52
N SER A 10 -11.29 -5.54 -0.78
CA SER A 10 -11.86 -5.69 -2.12
C SER A 10 -11.38 -4.54 -2.99
N LEU A 11 -10.72 -4.86 -4.09
CA LEU A 11 -10.08 -3.88 -4.96
C LEU A 11 -10.42 -4.18 -6.42
N ARG A 12 -10.81 -3.13 -7.17
CA ARG A 12 -11.08 -3.27 -8.60
C ARG A 12 -9.75 -3.40 -9.35
N GLN A 13 -9.65 -4.45 -10.16
CA GLN A 13 -8.48 -4.71 -10.96
C GLN A 13 -8.56 -3.94 -12.29
N ALA A 14 -7.45 -3.93 -13.04
CA ALA A 14 -7.37 -3.25 -14.33
C ALA A 14 -8.39 -3.79 -15.35
N ASP A 15 -8.72 -5.07 -15.27
CA ASP A 15 -9.69 -5.73 -16.16
C ASP A 15 -11.14 -5.52 -15.72
N GLY A 16 -11.38 -4.73 -14.68
CA GLY A 16 -12.71 -4.45 -14.13
C GLY A 16 -13.22 -5.45 -13.11
N THR A 17 -12.55 -6.58 -12.92
CA THR A 17 -12.95 -7.54 -11.89
C THR A 17 -12.62 -7.02 -10.49
N ILE A 18 -13.35 -7.51 -9.48
CA ILE A 18 -13.10 -7.18 -8.08
C ILE A 18 -12.50 -8.40 -7.40
N LYS A 19 -11.36 -8.21 -6.75
CA LYS A 19 -10.66 -9.27 -6.01
C LYS A 19 -10.22 -8.77 -4.66
N ASP A 20 -10.14 -9.69 -3.69
CA ASP A 20 -9.54 -9.40 -2.41
C ASP A 20 -8.02 -9.40 -2.56
N ARG A 21 -7.39 -8.30 -2.15
CA ARG A 21 -5.94 -8.09 -2.29
C ARG A 21 -5.38 -7.44 -1.04
N PRO A 22 -4.12 -7.69 -0.71
CA PRO A 22 -3.47 -6.91 0.34
C PRO A 22 -3.27 -5.48 -0.11
N VAL A 23 -3.52 -4.55 0.79
CA VAL A 23 -3.31 -3.12 0.58
C VAL A 23 -2.58 -2.55 1.80
N LEU A 24 -1.81 -1.48 1.58
CA LEU A 24 -1.15 -0.74 2.65
C LEU A 24 -1.98 0.50 2.96
N LEU A 25 -2.33 0.68 4.24
CA LEU A 25 -3.05 1.84 4.72
C LEU A 25 -2.09 3.01 4.85
N LEU A 26 -2.34 4.08 4.09
CA LEU A 26 -1.48 5.26 4.08
C LEU A 26 -2.02 6.37 4.99
N ARG A 27 -3.32 6.63 4.94
CA ARG A 27 -3.92 7.73 5.67
C ARG A 27 -5.41 7.51 5.84
N ARG A 28 -5.93 7.93 6.99
CA ARG A 28 -7.37 8.05 7.20
C ARG A 28 -7.82 9.39 6.63
N MET A 29 -8.83 9.39 5.78
CA MET A 29 -9.22 10.57 5.02
C MET A 29 -10.50 11.20 5.58
N PRO A 30 -10.50 12.53 5.81
CA PRO A 30 -11.73 13.22 6.18
C PRO A 30 -12.67 13.29 4.97
N PRO A 31 -14.00 13.52 5.17
CA PRO A 31 -14.65 13.62 6.47
C PRO A 31 -15.17 12.29 7.01
N PHE A 32 -15.21 11.23 6.18
CA PHE A 32 -15.90 9.98 6.51
C PHE A 32 -14.98 8.91 7.08
N GLN A 33 -13.69 9.21 7.24
CA GLN A 33 -12.70 8.27 7.76
C GLN A 33 -12.47 7.06 6.86
N ASP A 34 -12.65 7.24 5.55
CA ASP A 34 -12.21 6.27 4.56
C ASP A 34 -10.69 6.18 4.55
N PHE A 35 -10.15 5.08 4.05
CA PHE A 35 -8.69 4.90 4.03
C PHE A 35 -8.13 5.14 2.64
N LEU A 36 -7.14 6.02 2.55
CA LEU A 36 -6.25 6.07 1.40
C LEU A 36 -5.30 4.90 1.50
N VAL A 37 -5.26 4.08 0.46
CA VAL A 37 -4.44 2.87 0.42
C VAL A 37 -3.64 2.82 -0.86
N CYS A 38 -2.55 2.04 -0.86
CA CYS A 38 -1.88 1.63 -2.08
C CYS A 38 -1.91 0.10 -2.21
N GLY A 39 -1.81 -0.38 -3.44
CA GLY A 39 -1.85 -1.80 -3.73
C GLY A 39 -0.53 -2.51 -3.40
N ILE A 40 -0.64 -3.79 -3.07
CA ILE A 40 0.50 -4.69 -2.87
C ILE A 40 0.33 -5.86 -3.82
N SER A 41 1.41 -6.20 -4.55
CA SER A 41 1.39 -7.22 -5.59
C SER A 41 2.58 -8.14 -5.46
N THR A 42 2.43 -9.41 -5.87
CA THR A 42 3.56 -10.32 -6.01
C THR A 42 4.24 -10.21 -7.38
N GLN A 43 3.74 -9.35 -8.26
CA GLN A 43 4.29 -9.14 -9.60
C GLN A 43 5.43 -8.13 -9.54
N LEU A 44 6.61 -8.57 -9.12
CA LEU A 44 7.75 -7.70 -8.84
C LEU A 44 8.23 -6.93 -10.07
N GLN A 45 8.00 -7.47 -11.28
CA GLN A 45 8.40 -6.85 -12.54
C GLN A 45 7.60 -5.58 -12.85
N GLN A 46 6.50 -5.33 -12.15
CA GLN A 46 5.69 -4.13 -12.34
C GLN A 46 6.22 -2.91 -11.58
N SER A 47 7.39 -3.02 -10.97
CA SER A 47 7.96 -1.96 -10.15
C SER A 47 8.23 -0.69 -10.94
N ALA A 48 7.84 0.45 -10.37
CA ALA A 48 8.30 1.77 -10.76
C ALA A 48 9.41 2.16 -9.77
N PRO A 49 10.70 2.05 -10.17
CA PRO A 49 11.81 2.11 -9.20
C PRO A 49 11.89 3.41 -8.40
N GLU A 50 11.43 4.52 -8.98
CA GLU A 50 11.46 5.82 -8.30
C GLU A 50 10.34 5.98 -7.26
N LEU A 51 9.35 5.08 -7.27
CA LEU A 51 8.18 5.15 -6.38
C LEU A 51 8.06 3.92 -5.48
N ASP A 52 8.10 2.74 -6.09
CA ASP A 52 7.72 1.49 -5.45
C ASP A 52 8.87 0.89 -4.64
N GLU A 53 8.52 0.06 -3.66
CA GLU A 53 9.50 -0.72 -2.90
C GLU A 53 9.10 -2.17 -2.88
N THR A 54 10.10 -3.04 -2.96
CA THR A 54 9.91 -4.46 -2.66
C THR A 54 10.08 -4.69 -1.17
N ILE A 55 9.31 -5.65 -0.64
CA ILE A 55 9.49 -6.15 0.71
C ILE A 55 9.70 -7.67 0.63
N THR A 56 10.80 -8.14 1.20
CA THR A 56 11.25 -9.53 1.07
C THR A 56 11.56 -10.11 2.44
N PRO A 57 11.71 -11.43 2.55
CA PRO A 57 12.08 -12.07 3.82
C PRO A 57 13.36 -11.56 4.46
N ASN A 58 14.23 -10.89 3.71
CA ASN A 58 15.45 -10.28 4.25
C ASN A 58 15.20 -8.94 4.94
N ASP A 59 14.01 -8.36 4.76
CA ASP A 59 13.69 -7.07 5.36
C ASP A 59 13.23 -7.24 6.80
N PRO A 60 13.62 -6.31 7.71
CA PRO A 60 13.27 -6.43 9.12
C PRO A 60 11.77 -6.45 9.40
N ASP A 61 10.97 -5.81 8.55
CA ASP A 61 9.52 -5.71 8.73
C ASP A 61 8.72 -6.72 7.90
N PHE A 62 9.38 -7.66 7.23
CA PHE A 62 8.66 -8.64 6.43
C PHE A 62 7.76 -9.51 7.29
N ARG A 63 8.30 -10.02 8.40
CA ARG A 63 7.56 -10.93 9.28
C ARG A 63 6.32 -10.26 9.86
N THR A 64 6.47 -9.02 10.34
CA THR A 64 5.36 -8.28 10.93
C THR A 64 4.35 -7.79 9.91
N SER A 65 4.73 -7.75 8.63
CA SER A 65 3.83 -7.33 7.54
C SER A 65 2.67 -8.29 7.33
N GLY A 66 2.83 -9.56 7.71
CA GLY A 66 1.84 -10.59 7.44
C GLY A 66 1.85 -11.12 6.01
N LEU A 67 2.71 -10.58 5.15
CA LEU A 67 2.85 -11.06 3.78
C LEU A 67 3.59 -12.40 3.77
N LYS A 68 3.25 -13.26 2.81
CA LYS A 68 3.76 -14.63 2.75
C LYS A 68 4.82 -14.84 1.67
N ALA A 69 4.99 -13.87 0.78
CA ALA A 69 5.92 -13.95 -0.33
C ALA A 69 6.52 -12.58 -0.59
N PRO A 70 7.70 -12.51 -1.25
CA PRO A 70 8.24 -11.24 -1.71
C PRO A 70 7.18 -10.47 -2.47
N SER A 71 7.00 -9.20 -2.12
CA SER A 71 5.91 -8.39 -2.63
C SER A 71 6.41 -7.02 -3.02
N LEU A 72 5.65 -6.40 -3.92
CA LEU A 72 5.86 -5.04 -4.39
C LEU A 72 4.82 -4.12 -3.75
N ILE A 73 5.28 -3.13 -3.00
CA ILE A 73 4.41 -2.07 -2.48
C ILE A 73 4.34 -0.99 -3.54
N ARG A 74 3.18 -0.85 -4.17
CA ARG A 74 2.97 0.05 -5.31
C ARG A 74 2.40 1.37 -4.82
N ILE A 75 3.28 2.27 -4.40
CA ILE A 75 2.87 3.53 -3.79
C ILE A 75 2.13 4.45 -4.78
N GLY A 76 2.27 4.23 -6.07
CA GLY A 76 1.53 4.95 -7.10
C GLY A 76 0.17 4.35 -7.45
N PHE A 77 -0.16 3.17 -6.96
CA PHE A 77 -1.45 2.54 -7.21
C PHE A 77 -2.38 2.82 -6.03
N LEU A 78 -3.07 3.95 -6.10
CA LEU A 78 -3.82 4.53 -4.99
C LEU A 78 -5.32 4.32 -5.13
N ALA A 79 -5.99 4.15 -3.99
CA ALA A 79 -7.44 4.13 -3.92
C ALA A 79 -7.88 4.68 -2.57
N VAL A 80 -9.09 5.23 -2.51
CA VAL A 80 -9.73 5.60 -1.25
C VAL A 80 -10.89 4.64 -1.05
N LEU A 81 -10.82 3.85 0.03
CA LEU A 81 -11.77 2.77 0.26
C LEU A 81 -12.53 2.97 1.57
N PRO A 82 -13.87 2.80 1.55
CA PRO A 82 -14.63 2.79 2.79
C PRO A 82 -14.31 1.55 3.61
N ARG A 83 -14.55 1.65 4.92
CA ARG A 83 -14.27 0.58 5.87
C ARG A 83 -14.90 -0.75 5.46
N SER A 84 -16.08 -0.70 4.84
CA SER A 84 -16.81 -1.90 4.42
C SER A 84 -16.07 -2.76 3.39
N HIS A 85 -15.08 -2.20 2.69
CA HIS A 85 -14.28 -2.95 1.71
C HIS A 85 -13.19 -3.81 2.35
N PHE A 86 -12.92 -3.62 3.64
CA PHE A 86 -11.84 -4.32 4.31
C PHE A 86 -12.32 -5.60 4.94
N ARG A 87 -11.56 -6.69 4.75
CA ARG A 87 -11.81 -8.01 5.35
C ARG A 87 -11.09 -8.19 6.68
N GLY A 88 -9.96 -7.50 6.86
CA GLY A 88 -9.21 -7.56 8.09
C GLY A 88 -7.76 -7.20 7.91
N ARG A 89 -7.13 -6.88 9.04
CA ARG A 89 -5.71 -6.57 9.13
C ARG A 89 -4.89 -7.85 9.15
N ILE A 90 -3.80 -7.91 8.40
CA ILE A 90 -2.89 -9.07 8.42
C ILE A 90 -1.53 -8.73 9.04
N GLY A 91 -1.17 -7.46 9.15
CA GLY A 91 0.10 -7.05 9.72
C GLY A 91 0.35 -5.57 9.54
N ALA A 92 1.60 -5.18 9.61
CA ALA A 92 2.03 -3.80 9.43
C ALA A 92 3.47 -3.73 8.94
N ILE A 93 3.79 -2.69 8.17
CA ILE A 93 5.18 -2.35 7.84
C ILE A 93 5.79 -1.51 8.97
N SER A 94 7.12 -1.33 8.93
CA SER A 94 7.79 -0.47 9.89
C SER A 94 7.44 1.00 9.65
N SER A 95 7.52 1.80 10.71
CA SER A 95 7.34 3.24 10.60
C SER A 95 8.40 3.88 9.71
N VAL A 96 9.61 3.34 9.70
CA VAL A 96 10.71 3.83 8.84
C VAL A 96 10.34 3.65 7.36
N ARG A 97 9.83 2.47 7.01
CA ARG A 97 9.40 2.21 5.63
C ARG A 97 8.22 3.09 5.24
N LEU A 98 7.23 3.22 6.12
CA LEU A 98 6.07 4.06 5.84
C LEU A 98 6.48 5.49 5.59
N ASP A 99 7.33 6.05 6.44
CA ASP A 99 7.82 7.41 6.30
C ASP A 99 8.53 7.62 4.96
N ARG A 100 9.39 6.67 4.59
CA ARG A 100 10.13 6.72 3.32
C ARG A 100 9.19 6.69 2.12
N LEU A 101 8.19 5.80 2.15
CA LEU A 101 7.20 5.69 1.07
C LEU A 101 6.35 6.95 0.96
N MET A 102 5.90 7.49 2.09
CA MET A 102 5.10 8.72 2.09
C MET A 102 5.90 9.93 1.60
N SER A 103 7.18 10.00 1.94
CA SER A 103 8.07 11.05 1.45
C SER A 103 8.21 11.00 -0.06
N ARG A 104 8.39 9.80 -0.63
CA ARG A 104 8.45 9.64 -2.09
C ARG A 104 7.15 10.03 -2.76
N LEU A 105 6.03 9.60 -2.21
CA LEU A 105 4.73 9.92 -2.79
C LEU A 105 4.48 11.41 -2.78
N SER A 106 4.71 12.08 -1.65
CA SER A 106 4.49 13.51 -1.53
C SER A 106 5.40 14.31 -2.47
N GLU A 107 6.65 13.91 -2.61
CA GLU A 107 7.58 14.54 -3.54
C GLU A 107 7.15 14.35 -4.99
N PHE A 108 6.72 13.14 -5.33
CA PHE A 108 6.26 12.84 -6.70
C PHE A 108 4.99 13.60 -7.06
N LEU A 109 4.09 13.81 -6.11
CA LEU A 109 2.82 14.50 -6.35
C LEU A 109 2.98 16.02 -6.51
N ARG A 110 4.11 16.56 -6.14
CA ARG A 110 4.37 18.00 -6.32
C ARG A 110 4.51 18.32 -7.80
N PRO A 111 3.89 19.40 -8.28
CA PRO A 111 4.11 19.84 -9.66
C PRO A 111 5.57 20.15 -9.89
N LYS A 112 6.11 19.68 -11.01
CA LYS A 112 7.46 20.06 -11.42
C LYS A 112 7.46 21.49 -11.91
N LYS A 113 8.43 22.27 -11.46
CA LYS A 113 8.66 23.59 -12.05
C LYS A 113 9.30 23.39 -13.41
N VAL A 114 8.78 24.11 -14.39
CA VAL A 114 9.25 24.07 -15.76
C VAL A 114 10.27 25.19 -15.96
#